data_0c455701acd9fd0fc4164d893bb4113d
#
_entry.id   0c455701acd9fd0fc4164d893bb4113d
#
_cell.length_a   1.000
_cell.length_b   1.000
_cell.length_c   1.000
_cell.angle_alpha   90.00
_cell.angle_beta   90.00
_cell.angle_gamma   90.00
#
_symmetry.space_group_name_H-M   'P 1'
#
loop_
_entity.id
_entity.type
_entity.pdbx_description
1 polymer ?
#
loop_
_entity_poly.entity_id
_entity_poly.type
_entity_poly.pdbx_seq_one_letter_code
_entity_poly.pdbx_strand_id
1 'polypeptide(L)'
;IAPVVILPTRETPVTEWAQQLAELVGEQARFRDQQQEYSWVINEFKRLVPQANKITVTTLELYEDNFQLIGRGGLDDVIEDMGLSRTAAYKDAKKGINYSLERVGDFNADLIIDTYEPLLDSREETRDFRASSQWQNLFAVQNNQFLYFNRSRYGDSMGGLTGSAYLLLSHIAERELKTQHQD
;
A
#
# COMPACT_ATOMS: atom_id res chain seq x y z
N ILE A 1 20.43 -34.95 -0.91
CA ILE A 1 19.98 -33.76 -0.20
C ILE A 1 19.89 -32.67 -1.25
N ALA A 2 18.71 -32.06 -1.43
CA ALA A 2 18.55 -30.95 -2.36
C ALA A 2 19.13 -29.67 -1.73
N PRO A 3 19.75 -28.78 -2.52
CA PRO A 3 20.20 -27.48 -2.02
C PRO A 3 18.99 -26.64 -1.58
N VAL A 4 19.14 -25.91 -0.48
CA VAL A 4 18.14 -24.97 0.03
C VAL A 4 18.66 -23.55 -0.18
N VAL A 5 17.85 -22.69 -0.79
CA VAL A 5 18.14 -21.27 -0.97
C VAL A 5 17.14 -20.47 -0.14
N ILE A 6 17.65 -19.52 0.63
CA ILE A 6 16.84 -18.58 1.43
C ILE A 6 16.85 -17.25 0.71
N LEU A 7 15.67 -16.75 0.35
CA LEU A 7 15.49 -15.42 -0.24
C LEU A 7 15.16 -14.39 0.84
N PRO A 8 15.75 -13.18 0.82
CA PRO A 8 15.55 -12.15 1.84
C PRO A 8 14.24 -11.36 1.59
N THR A 9 13.11 -12.06 1.47
CA THR A 9 11.80 -11.50 1.07
C THR A 9 11.23 -10.42 2.00
N ARG A 10 11.78 -10.28 3.21
CA ARG A 10 11.35 -9.27 4.19
C ARG A 10 12.27 -8.05 4.26
N GLU A 11 13.44 -8.13 3.68
CA GLU A 11 14.52 -7.14 3.81
C GLU A 11 14.80 -6.41 2.51
N THR A 12 14.32 -6.94 1.40
CA THR A 12 14.53 -6.40 0.06
C THR A 12 13.21 -6.17 -0.68
N PRO A 13 13.16 -5.20 -1.62
CA PRO A 13 12.01 -4.98 -2.49
C PRO A 13 11.59 -6.26 -3.23
N VAL A 14 10.30 -6.34 -3.54
CA VAL A 14 9.74 -7.51 -4.26
C VAL A 14 10.44 -7.73 -5.60
N THR A 15 10.75 -6.69 -6.33
CA THR A 15 11.45 -6.77 -7.63
C THR A 15 12.82 -7.45 -7.51
N GLU A 16 13.55 -7.18 -6.43
CA GLU A 16 14.88 -7.71 -6.23
C GLU A 16 14.87 -9.21 -5.91
N TRP A 17 14.10 -9.65 -4.91
CA TRP A 17 14.06 -11.07 -4.60
C TRP A 17 13.33 -11.90 -5.68
N ALA A 18 12.36 -11.30 -6.41
CA ALA A 18 11.70 -11.97 -7.53
C ALA A 18 12.67 -12.19 -8.70
N GLN A 19 13.60 -11.25 -8.95
CA GLN A 19 14.68 -11.44 -9.91
C GLN A 19 15.57 -12.62 -9.51
N GLN A 20 16.03 -12.64 -8.25
CA GLN A 20 16.86 -13.74 -7.73
C GLN A 20 16.14 -15.09 -7.87
N LEU A 21 14.85 -15.14 -7.56
CA LEU A 21 14.05 -16.35 -7.75
C LEU A 21 13.99 -16.77 -9.22
N ALA A 22 13.74 -15.83 -10.13
CA ALA A 22 13.68 -16.13 -11.56
C ALA A 22 15.01 -16.67 -12.12
N GLU A 23 16.13 -16.16 -11.62
CA GLU A 23 17.47 -16.68 -11.96
C GLU A 23 17.67 -18.11 -11.46
N LEU A 24 17.23 -18.41 -10.24
CA LEU A 24 17.34 -19.74 -9.65
C LEU A 24 16.51 -20.82 -10.37
N VAL A 25 15.34 -20.44 -10.89
CA VAL A 25 14.42 -21.38 -11.55
C VAL A 25 14.46 -21.30 -13.08
N GLY A 26 15.31 -20.46 -13.68
CA GLY A 26 15.47 -20.32 -15.12
C GLY A 26 14.35 -19.53 -15.82
N GLU A 27 13.61 -18.70 -15.10
CA GLU A 27 12.44 -17.95 -15.59
C GLU A 27 12.73 -16.45 -15.83
N GLN A 28 13.96 -16.10 -16.17
CA GLN A 28 14.37 -14.68 -16.34
C GLN A 28 13.60 -13.96 -17.45
N ALA A 29 13.17 -14.67 -18.50
CA ALA A 29 12.36 -14.06 -19.58
C ALA A 29 11.01 -13.61 -19.03
N ARG A 30 10.32 -14.47 -18.29
CA ARG A 30 9.04 -14.16 -17.66
C ARG A 30 9.15 -13.01 -16.66
N PHE A 31 10.22 -12.99 -15.85
CA PHE A 31 10.47 -11.89 -14.94
C PHE A 31 10.62 -10.56 -15.68
N ARG A 32 11.40 -10.51 -16.78
CA ARG A 32 11.56 -9.29 -17.58
C ARG A 32 10.24 -8.77 -18.15
N ASP A 33 9.37 -9.66 -18.64
CA ASP A 33 8.06 -9.27 -19.16
C ASP A 33 7.19 -8.65 -18.05
N GLN A 34 7.15 -9.27 -16.88
CA GLN A 34 6.42 -8.76 -15.71
C GLN A 34 6.99 -7.43 -15.21
N GLN A 35 8.31 -7.30 -15.17
CA GLN A 35 8.98 -6.06 -14.77
C GLN A 35 8.69 -4.92 -15.77
N GLN A 36 8.65 -5.22 -17.05
CA GLN A 36 8.30 -4.24 -18.09
C GLN A 36 6.86 -3.75 -17.91
N GLU A 37 5.91 -4.65 -17.67
CA GLU A 37 4.51 -4.29 -17.40
C GLU A 37 4.40 -3.40 -16.14
N TYR A 38 5.02 -3.82 -15.04
CA TYR A 38 5.04 -3.04 -13.81
C TYR A 38 5.63 -1.64 -14.03
N SER A 39 6.80 -1.56 -14.67
CA SER A 39 7.46 -0.29 -14.98
C SER A 39 6.60 0.62 -15.85
N TRP A 40 5.85 0.04 -16.80
CA TRP A 40 4.92 0.81 -17.62
C TRP A 40 3.82 1.46 -16.77
N VAL A 41 3.21 0.72 -15.85
CA VAL A 41 2.16 1.27 -14.96
C VAL A 41 2.70 2.39 -14.07
N ILE A 42 3.89 2.21 -13.49
CA ILE A 42 4.55 3.23 -12.66
C ILE A 42 4.83 4.51 -13.47
N ASN A 43 5.36 4.36 -14.69
CA ASN A 43 5.65 5.51 -15.56
C ASN A 43 4.36 6.23 -15.99
N GLU A 44 3.30 5.48 -16.29
CA GLU A 44 2.01 6.07 -16.63
C GLU A 44 1.40 6.83 -15.45
N PHE A 45 1.51 6.28 -14.23
CA PHE A 45 1.10 6.99 -13.02
C PHE A 45 1.87 8.31 -12.85
N LYS A 46 3.20 8.29 -12.96
CA LYS A 46 4.04 9.51 -12.84
C LYS A 46 3.72 10.55 -13.92
N ARG A 47 3.35 10.10 -15.11
CA ARG A 47 2.91 10.98 -16.21
C ARG A 47 1.58 11.66 -15.90
N LEU A 48 0.63 10.93 -15.35
CA LEU A 48 -0.72 11.42 -15.05
C LEU A 48 -0.79 12.22 -13.74
N VAL A 49 0.09 11.89 -12.77
CA VAL A 49 0.14 12.50 -11.43
C VAL A 49 1.53 13.11 -11.19
N PRO A 50 1.92 14.17 -11.90
CA PRO A 50 3.28 14.72 -11.83
C PRO A 50 3.66 15.29 -10.46
N GLN A 51 2.67 15.54 -9.60
CA GLN A 51 2.87 16.04 -8.23
C GLN A 51 2.56 14.97 -7.17
N ALA A 52 2.77 13.69 -7.48
CA ALA A 52 2.53 12.56 -6.57
C ALA A 52 3.22 12.75 -5.20
N ASN A 53 4.40 13.36 -5.18
CA ASN A 53 5.15 13.66 -3.97
C ASN A 53 4.47 14.65 -3.00
N LYS A 54 3.41 15.33 -3.44
CA LYS A 54 2.58 16.20 -2.58
C LYS A 54 1.40 15.46 -1.95
N ILE A 55 1.10 14.24 -2.42
CA ILE A 55 0.01 13.42 -1.90
C ILE A 55 0.57 12.53 -0.79
N THR A 56 0.05 12.72 0.42
CA THR A 56 0.42 11.87 1.56
C THR A 56 -0.49 10.66 1.66
N VAL A 57 0.10 9.50 2.00
CA VAL A 57 -0.61 8.23 2.10
C VAL A 57 -0.38 7.60 3.47
N THR A 58 -1.43 7.13 4.11
CA THR A 58 -1.39 6.23 5.25
C THR A 58 -1.91 4.86 4.86
N THR A 59 -1.14 3.83 5.16
CA THR A 59 -1.52 2.43 4.96
C THR A 59 -1.73 1.79 6.32
N LEU A 60 -2.93 1.31 6.59
CA LEU A 60 -3.27 0.70 7.88
C LEU A 60 -4.15 -0.54 7.69
N GLU A 61 -4.27 -1.32 8.73
CA GLU A 61 -5.21 -2.40 8.88
C GLU A 61 -5.94 -2.24 10.21
N LEU A 62 -7.27 -2.21 10.16
CA LEU A 62 -8.12 -2.11 11.32
C LEU A 62 -8.44 -3.50 11.87
N TYR A 63 -8.46 -3.61 13.18
CA TYR A 63 -8.95 -4.75 13.97
C TYR A 63 -10.01 -4.26 14.95
N GLU A 64 -10.70 -5.16 15.63
CA GLU A 64 -11.81 -4.84 16.53
C GLU A 64 -11.46 -3.71 17.53
N ASP A 65 -10.32 -3.82 18.22
CA ASP A 65 -9.92 -2.90 19.32
C ASP A 65 -8.70 -2.03 18.98
N ASN A 66 -8.08 -2.22 17.82
CA ASN A 66 -6.83 -1.56 17.50
C ASN A 66 -6.61 -1.47 15.97
N PHE A 67 -5.52 -0.82 15.56
CA PHE A 67 -5.05 -0.85 14.19
C PHE A 67 -3.53 -1.01 14.14
N GLN A 68 -3.05 -1.45 13.00
CA GLN A 68 -1.63 -1.48 12.69
C GLN A 68 -1.32 -0.61 11.48
N LEU A 69 -0.17 0.05 11.49
CA LEU A 69 0.39 0.66 10.29
C LEU A 69 1.15 -0.40 9.50
N ILE A 70 0.86 -0.48 8.22
CA ILE A 70 1.51 -1.41 7.29
C ILE A 70 2.65 -0.66 6.60
N GLY A 71 3.87 -1.14 6.73
CA GLY A 71 5.05 -0.45 6.23
C GLY A 71 6.08 -1.41 5.62
N ARG A 72 5.60 -2.50 5.00
CA ARG A 72 6.43 -3.47 4.30
C ARG A 72 5.64 -4.18 3.21
N GLY A 73 6.37 -4.72 2.25
CA GLY A 73 5.83 -5.56 1.18
C GLY A 73 5.44 -4.79 -0.06
N GLY A 74 4.89 -5.49 -1.02
CA GLY A 74 4.69 -4.97 -2.37
C GLY A 74 3.84 -3.71 -2.46
N LEU A 75 2.90 -3.47 -1.54
CA LEU A 75 2.13 -2.23 -1.53
C LEU A 75 3.01 -1.01 -1.16
N ASP A 76 3.94 -1.17 -0.20
CA ASP A 76 4.87 -0.09 0.13
C ASP A 76 5.85 0.19 -1.00
N ASP A 77 6.38 -0.88 -1.65
CA ASP A 77 7.24 -0.74 -2.83
C ASP A 77 6.51 0.07 -3.92
N VAL A 78 5.25 -0.23 -4.20
CA VAL A 78 4.44 0.49 -5.20
C VAL A 78 4.23 1.96 -4.81
N ILE A 79 3.93 2.26 -3.55
CA ILE A 79 3.72 3.63 -3.07
C ILE A 79 5.01 4.45 -3.23
N GLU A 80 6.16 3.86 -2.91
CA GLU A 80 7.48 4.48 -3.07
C GLU A 80 7.82 4.67 -4.55
N ASP A 81 7.66 3.64 -5.37
CA ASP A 81 7.93 3.69 -6.81
C ASP A 81 7.04 4.70 -7.55
N MET A 82 5.81 4.89 -7.12
CA MET A 82 4.91 5.94 -7.62
C MET A 82 5.31 7.36 -7.18
N GLY A 83 6.21 7.48 -6.21
CA GLY A 83 6.66 8.76 -5.67
C GLY A 83 5.64 9.42 -4.74
N LEU A 84 4.68 8.67 -4.20
CA LEU A 84 3.76 9.15 -3.17
C LEU A 84 4.50 9.36 -1.85
N SER A 85 4.04 10.30 -1.04
CA SER A 85 4.67 10.66 0.23
C SER A 85 4.02 9.97 1.43
N ARG A 86 4.73 9.94 2.54
CA ARG A 86 4.23 9.55 3.86
C ARG A 86 4.24 10.75 4.79
N THR A 87 3.25 10.88 5.68
CA THR A 87 3.29 11.92 6.72
C THR A 87 4.48 11.70 7.67
N ALA A 88 4.93 12.75 8.36
CA ALA A 88 6.00 12.64 9.36
C ALA A 88 5.62 11.63 10.46
N ALA A 89 4.39 11.73 10.99
CA ALA A 89 3.89 10.80 11.99
C ALA A 89 3.95 9.33 11.53
N TYR A 90 3.59 9.07 10.26
CA TYR A 90 3.69 7.72 9.72
C TYR A 90 5.15 7.25 9.60
N LYS A 91 6.08 8.11 9.16
CA LYS A 91 7.52 7.78 9.02
C LYS A 91 8.14 7.41 10.36
N ASP A 92 7.82 8.19 11.41
CA ASP A 92 8.41 8.04 12.75
C ASP A 92 7.76 6.87 13.55
N ALA A 93 6.57 6.43 13.15
CA ALA A 93 5.86 5.37 13.82
C ALA A 93 6.46 3.98 13.55
N LYS A 94 6.38 3.10 14.53
CA LYS A 94 6.69 1.68 14.35
C LYS A 94 5.59 1.01 13.54
N LYS A 95 5.98 0.14 12.59
CA LYS A 95 5.05 -0.63 11.77
C LYS A 95 4.82 -2.02 12.37
N GLY A 96 3.64 -2.59 12.12
CA GLY A 96 3.29 -3.93 12.56
C GLY A 96 3.13 -4.09 14.08
N ILE A 97 2.85 -2.99 14.79
CA ILE A 97 2.45 -3.00 16.19
C ILE A 97 1.04 -2.44 16.35
N ASN A 98 0.35 -2.83 17.41
CA ASN A 98 -1.00 -2.37 17.69
C ASN A 98 -1.01 -0.93 18.24
N TYR A 99 -1.81 -0.09 17.63
CA TYR A 99 -2.16 1.26 18.11
C TYR A 99 -3.64 1.27 18.53
N SER A 100 -3.96 2.00 19.61
CA SER A 100 -5.35 2.26 19.97
C SER A 100 -6.09 2.98 18.85
N LEU A 101 -7.35 2.61 18.60
CA LEU A 101 -8.22 3.25 17.59
C LEU A 101 -8.34 4.76 17.79
N GLU A 102 -8.25 5.25 19.04
CA GLU A 102 -8.26 6.69 19.35
C GLU A 102 -7.13 7.48 18.67
N ARG A 103 -6.04 6.79 18.34
CA ARG A 103 -4.86 7.39 17.71
C ARG A 103 -4.91 7.45 16.19
N VAL A 104 -5.98 6.98 15.56
CA VAL A 104 -6.06 6.96 14.09
C VAL A 104 -5.88 8.35 13.49
N GLY A 105 -6.35 9.39 14.19
CA GLY A 105 -6.19 10.80 13.79
C GLY A 105 -4.73 11.27 13.72
N ASP A 106 -3.80 10.66 14.47
CA ASP A 106 -2.37 10.98 14.41
C ASP A 106 -1.78 10.67 13.01
N PHE A 107 -2.40 9.77 12.28
CA PHE A 107 -1.96 9.28 10.98
C PHE A 107 -2.85 9.76 9.82
N ASN A 108 -3.56 10.88 10.03
CA ASN A 108 -4.38 11.48 9.00
C ASN A 108 -3.51 11.87 7.78
N ALA A 109 -3.99 11.56 6.58
CA ALA A 109 -3.28 11.75 5.33
C ALA A 109 -4.26 12.14 4.21
N ASP A 110 -3.75 12.52 3.04
CA ASP A 110 -4.59 12.85 1.89
C ASP A 110 -5.30 11.61 1.33
N LEU A 111 -4.65 10.45 1.40
CA LEU A 111 -5.18 9.14 1.01
C LEU A 111 -4.99 8.14 2.15
N ILE A 112 -6.03 7.37 2.45
CA ILE A 112 -5.94 6.22 3.36
C ILE A 112 -6.16 4.93 2.57
N ILE A 113 -5.23 4.00 2.69
CA ILE A 113 -5.35 2.64 2.21
C ILE A 113 -5.65 1.73 3.41
N ASP A 114 -6.91 1.32 3.51
CA ASP A 114 -7.43 0.44 4.54
C ASP A 114 -7.27 -1.01 4.05
N THR A 115 -6.21 -1.65 4.50
CA THR A 115 -5.91 -3.03 4.11
C THR A 115 -6.74 -4.01 4.92
N TYR A 116 -7.08 -5.14 4.33
CA TYR A 116 -7.79 -6.21 5.01
C TYR A 116 -7.40 -7.58 4.48
N GLU A 117 -7.60 -8.58 5.33
CA GLU A 117 -7.44 -9.98 5.01
C GLU A 117 -8.82 -10.66 5.03
N PRO A 118 -9.38 -11.08 3.88
CA PRO A 118 -10.74 -11.64 3.82
C PRO A 118 -10.96 -12.87 4.69
N LEU A 119 -9.90 -13.65 4.91
CA LEU A 119 -10.01 -14.87 5.75
C LEU A 119 -10.17 -14.56 7.23
N LEU A 120 -9.86 -13.34 7.67
CA LEU A 120 -9.97 -12.90 9.06
C LEU A 120 -11.25 -12.08 9.32
N ASP A 121 -12.07 -11.88 8.29
CA ASP A 121 -13.34 -11.10 8.33
C ASP A 121 -13.26 -9.70 8.98
N SER A 122 -12.06 -9.13 8.98
CA SER A 122 -11.73 -7.88 9.67
C SER A 122 -12.60 -6.67 9.25
N ARG A 123 -13.27 -6.72 8.11
CA ARG A 123 -14.16 -5.63 7.65
C ARG A 123 -15.47 -5.56 8.42
N GLU A 124 -16.06 -6.69 8.77
CA GLU A 124 -17.31 -6.72 9.53
C GLU A 124 -17.05 -6.32 10.99
N GLU A 125 -16.00 -6.86 11.60
CA GLU A 125 -15.60 -6.55 12.98
C GLU A 125 -15.31 -5.05 13.19
N THR A 126 -14.83 -4.36 12.16
CA THR A 126 -14.44 -2.95 12.24
C THR A 126 -15.48 -1.98 11.68
N ARG A 127 -16.68 -2.46 11.34
CA ARG A 127 -17.76 -1.64 10.78
C ARG A 127 -18.16 -0.49 11.68
N ASP A 128 -18.31 -0.75 12.97
CA ASP A 128 -18.78 0.23 13.94
C ASP A 128 -17.74 1.33 14.18
N PHE A 129 -16.45 0.97 14.17
CA PHE A 129 -15.38 1.97 14.20
C PHE A 129 -15.40 2.88 12.96
N ARG A 130 -15.62 2.32 11.78
CA ARG A 130 -15.73 3.14 10.54
C ARG A 130 -16.96 4.06 10.55
N ALA A 131 -17.99 3.75 11.34
CA ALA A 131 -19.12 4.64 11.56
C ALA A 131 -18.85 5.72 12.65
N SER A 132 -17.79 5.59 13.43
CA SER A 132 -17.46 6.53 14.51
C SER A 132 -17.01 7.90 13.99
N SER A 133 -17.16 8.93 14.82
CA SER A 133 -16.67 10.28 14.52
C SER A 133 -15.15 10.34 14.34
N GLN A 134 -14.39 9.47 15.02
CA GLN A 134 -12.94 9.40 14.87
C GLN A 134 -12.52 9.05 13.45
N TRP A 135 -13.17 8.06 12.84
CA TRP A 135 -12.93 7.68 11.45
C TRP A 135 -13.50 8.69 10.46
N GLN A 136 -14.75 9.12 10.69
CA GLN A 136 -15.45 10.03 9.79
C GLN A 136 -14.82 11.43 9.71
N ASN A 137 -14.07 11.85 10.73
CA ASN A 137 -13.36 13.12 10.75
C ASN A 137 -11.98 13.09 10.08
N LEU A 138 -11.51 11.94 9.60
CA LEU A 138 -10.26 11.87 8.84
C LEU A 138 -10.43 12.59 7.49
N PHE A 139 -9.43 13.38 7.11
CA PHE A 139 -9.46 14.16 5.87
C PHE A 139 -9.74 13.28 4.63
N ALA A 140 -9.04 12.15 4.52
CA ALA A 140 -9.25 11.21 3.43
C ALA A 140 -10.68 10.67 3.39
N VAL A 141 -11.29 10.39 4.56
CA VAL A 141 -12.65 9.87 4.64
C VAL A 141 -13.67 10.93 4.25
N GLN A 142 -13.53 12.17 4.76
CA GLN A 142 -14.40 13.30 4.43
C GLN A 142 -14.40 13.65 2.94
N ASN A 143 -13.27 13.42 2.26
CA ASN A 143 -13.11 13.69 0.84
C ASN A 143 -13.30 12.47 -0.04
N ASN A 144 -13.77 11.33 0.52
CA ASN A 144 -13.90 10.06 -0.19
C ASN A 144 -12.58 9.60 -0.85
N GLN A 145 -11.46 9.87 -0.18
CA GLN A 145 -10.10 9.54 -0.61
C GLN A 145 -9.54 8.37 0.22
N PHE A 146 -10.31 7.34 0.39
CA PHE A 146 -9.86 6.09 0.99
C PHE A 146 -10.18 4.91 0.08
N LEU A 147 -9.39 3.87 0.21
CA LEU A 147 -9.56 2.67 -0.60
C LEU A 147 -9.38 1.42 0.27
N TYR A 148 -10.23 0.42 0.05
CA TYR A 148 -10.06 -0.91 0.63
C TYR A 148 -9.09 -1.73 -0.21
N PHE A 149 -8.10 -2.31 0.46
CA PHE A 149 -7.06 -3.08 -0.20
C PHE A 149 -7.00 -4.52 0.34
N ASN A 150 -7.32 -5.48 -0.53
CA ASN A 150 -7.26 -6.90 -0.20
C ASN A 150 -5.82 -7.43 -0.30
N ARG A 151 -5.18 -7.67 0.84
CA ARG A 151 -3.79 -8.15 0.90
C ARG A 151 -3.59 -9.56 0.35
N SER A 152 -4.60 -10.43 0.46
CA SER A 152 -4.53 -11.78 -0.11
C SER A 152 -4.50 -11.78 -1.63
N ARG A 153 -5.14 -10.80 -2.26
CA ARG A 153 -5.20 -10.69 -3.73
C ARG A 153 -3.93 -10.07 -4.31
N TYR A 154 -3.36 -9.12 -3.61
CA TYR A 154 -2.22 -8.32 -4.04
C TYR A 154 -1.01 -8.58 -3.16
N GLY A 155 -0.62 -9.86 -3.06
CA GLY A 155 0.51 -10.28 -2.23
C GLY A 155 1.87 -9.87 -2.81
N ASP A 156 2.91 -10.17 -2.05
CA ASP A 156 4.30 -9.86 -2.40
C ASP A 156 4.77 -10.74 -3.57
N SER A 157 4.55 -10.26 -4.78
CA SER A 157 4.95 -10.88 -6.04
C SER A 157 4.93 -9.84 -7.17
N MET A 158 5.58 -10.10 -8.31
CA MET A 158 5.52 -9.21 -9.47
C MET A 158 4.09 -8.95 -9.93
N GLY A 159 3.24 -9.99 -9.97
CA GLY A 159 1.82 -9.82 -10.29
C GLY A 159 1.05 -9.03 -9.25
N GLY A 160 1.41 -9.17 -7.96
CA GLY A 160 0.86 -8.37 -6.87
C GLY A 160 1.24 -6.90 -6.96
N LEU A 161 2.52 -6.60 -7.27
CA LEU A 161 2.99 -5.22 -7.54
C LEU A 161 2.20 -4.58 -8.69
N THR A 162 2.13 -5.25 -9.83
CA THR A 162 1.44 -4.75 -11.01
C THR A 162 -0.04 -4.51 -10.72
N GLY A 163 -0.71 -5.45 -10.04
CA GLY A 163 -2.11 -5.32 -9.64
C GLY A 163 -2.35 -4.16 -8.67
N SER A 164 -1.47 -3.98 -7.67
CA SER A 164 -1.51 -2.85 -6.75
C SER A 164 -1.30 -1.53 -7.46
N ALA A 165 -0.33 -1.48 -8.38
CA ALA A 165 -0.05 -0.30 -9.17
C ALA A 165 -1.23 0.11 -10.06
N TYR A 166 -1.88 -0.82 -10.75
CA TYR A 166 -3.10 -0.54 -11.52
C TYR A 166 -4.25 -0.05 -10.63
N LEU A 167 -4.41 -0.65 -9.46
CA LEU A 167 -5.45 -0.21 -8.52
C LEU A 167 -5.23 1.23 -8.06
N LEU A 168 -4.00 1.59 -7.68
CA LEU A 168 -3.67 2.95 -7.27
C LEU A 168 -3.72 3.93 -8.45
N LEU A 169 -3.27 3.54 -9.64
CA LEU A 169 -3.37 4.35 -10.84
C LEU A 169 -4.83 4.74 -11.11
N SER A 170 -5.75 3.78 -11.16
CA SER A 170 -7.16 4.06 -11.43
C SER A 170 -7.84 4.82 -10.29
N HIS A 171 -7.41 4.61 -9.03
CA HIS A 171 -8.00 5.29 -7.89
C HIS A 171 -7.53 6.74 -7.74
N ILE A 172 -6.29 7.04 -8.10
CA ILE A 172 -5.67 8.36 -7.92
C ILE A 172 -5.73 9.20 -9.19
N ALA A 173 -5.30 8.65 -10.33
CA ALA A 173 -5.15 9.43 -11.56
C ALA A 173 -6.47 9.84 -12.20
N GLU A 174 -7.56 9.13 -11.95
CA GLU A 174 -8.90 9.45 -12.47
C GLU A 174 -9.69 10.40 -11.54
N ARG A 175 -9.08 10.85 -10.43
CA ARG A 175 -9.72 11.72 -9.45
C ARG A 175 -8.90 12.97 -9.20
N GLU A 176 -9.58 14.09 -8.98
CA GLU A 176 -8.97 15.29 -8.39
C GLU A 176 -8.84 15.07 -6.88
N LEU A 177 -7.69 14.54 -6.44
CA LEU A 177 -7.44 14.41 -5.01
C LEU A 177 -7.20 15.79 -4.38
N LYS A 178 -7.90 16.06 -3.29
CA LYS A 178 -7.60 17.19 -2.42
C LYS A 178 -6.39 16.84 -1.56
N THR A 179 -5.60 17.84 -1.21
CA THR A 179 -4.49 17.68 -0.26
C THR A 179 -4.70 18.59 0.94
N GLN A 180 -4.23 18.17 2.12
CA GLN A 180 -4.38 18.93 3.37
C GLN A 180 -3.62 20.26 3.35
N HIS A 181 -2.71 20.45 2.39
CA HIS A 181 -1.83 21.61 2.26
C HIS A 181 -2.14 22.47 1.02
N GLN A 182 -3.32 22.33 0.44
CA GLN A 182 -3.81 23.27 -0.57
C GLN A 182 -4.49 24.46 0.15
N ASP A 183 -3.66 25.45 0.53
CA ASP A 183 -4.07 26.84 0.75
C ASP A 183 -3.79 27.66 -0.51
#